data_1d11a9d6f686e74fb5cd0abfec984659
#
_entry.id   1d11a9d6f686e74fb5cd0abfec984659
#
_cell.length_a   1.000
_cell.length_b   1.000
_cell.length_c   1.000
_cell.angle_alpha   90.00
_cell.angle_beta   90.00
_cell.angle_gamma   90.00
#
_symmetry.space_group_name_H-M   'P 1'
#
loop_
_entity.id
_entity.type
_entity.pdbx_description
1 polymer ?
#
loop_
_entity_poly.entity_id
_entity_poly.type
_entity_poly.pdbx_seq_one_letter_code
_entity_poly.pdbx_strand_id
1 'polypeptide(L)'
;MTTLEATKSKNSSGVARSGRLFVLELSGDRIHSMNPDGSDRKTIITNARLPDGVAVDEEAGHLYWTNMGVPHLNDGSIERCDLNGGNRKVIIPEGVTYTPKQMHLDKESKKLYWCDREGMRVMRANLDGSAVETLVETGRGDKVRADQTRWCVGITVDPKRRQFYWTQKGPDNGGQGRIFRANIDFPKGESPNNRSDIEVLFDGLPEPIDLELDLKTRVLYWTDRGDPPRGNTVNRASIDAKPQAPQIVVTHLMEGIGISLDVPHDRMFVTDFAGSIYSAKLDGSEEFNLLFAQGNLTGIAYTEI
;
A
#
# COMPACT_ATOMS: atom_id res chain seq x y z
N MET A 1 -2.03 23.13 -23.04
CA MET A 1 -2.97 22.40 -22.15
C MET A 1 -3.39 21.15 -22.89
N THR A 2 -2.73 20.03 -22.62
CA THR A 2 -3.09 18.74 -23.22
C THR A 2 -4.02 18.07 -22.21
N THR A 3 -5.30 18.02 -22.51
CA THR A 3 -6.30 17.27 -21.75
C THR A 3 -5.93 15.78 -21.81
N LEU A 4 -5.67 15.16 -20.68
CA LEU A 4 -5.63 13.71 -20.56
C LEU A 4 -7.03 13.18 -20.88
N GLU A 5 -7.20 12.65 -22.10
CA GLU A 5 -8.44 11.95 -22.44
C GLU A 5 -8.56 10.71 -21.55
N ALA A 6 -9.70 10.58 -20.89
CA ALA A 6 -10.05 9.38 -20.12
C ALA A 6 -10.08 8.18 -21.08
N THR A 7 -9.06 7.34 -21.01
CA THR A 7 -8.99 6.11 -21.80
C THR A 7 -10.08 5.15 -21.36
N LYS A 8 -11.03 4.87 -22.23
CA LYS A 8 -12.13 3.94 -22.02
C LYS A 8 -11.73 2.55 -22.53
N SER A 9 -11.51 1.62 -21.66
CA SER A 9 -11.34 0.20 -22.01
C SER A 9 -12.73 -0.48 -22.10
N LYS A 10 -12.91 -1.36 -23.07
CA LYS A 10 -14.16 -2.08 -23.29
C LYS A 10 -14.09 -3.47 -22.69
N ASN A 11 -15.03 -3.77 -21.82
CA ASN A 11 -15.23 -5.11 -21.27
C ASN A 11 -16.12 -5.98 -22.20
N SER A 12 -16.11 -7.29 -22.01
CA SER A 12 -16.96 -8.25 -22.74
C SER A 12 -18.48 -7.99 -22.61
N SER A 13 -18.90 -7.12 -21.68
CA SER A 13 -20.27 -6.66 -21.48
C SER A 13 -20.62 -5.37 -22.22
N GLY A 14 -19.68 -4.77 -22.96
CA GLY A 14 -19.92 -3.55 -23.74
C GLY A 14 -20.00 -2.24 -22.93
N VAL A 15 -19.85 -2.29 -21.60
CA VAL A 15 -19.78 -1.10 -20.75
C VAL A 15 -18.35 -0.58 -20.76
N ALA A 16 -18.15 0.69 -21.10
CA ALA A 16 -16.82 1.32 -21.02
C ALA A 16 -16.47 1.53 -19.55
N ARG A 17 -15.41 0.88 -19.08
CA ARG A 17 -14.85 1.15 -17.74
C ARG A 17 -14.10 2.47 -17.74
N SER A 18 -14.15 3.19 -16.64
CA SER A 18 -13.38 4.41 -16.42
C SER A 18 -12.47 4.25 -15.22
N GLY A 19 -11.24 4.77 -15.33
CA GLY A 19 -10.31 4.77 -14.20
C GLY A 19 -10.86 5.56 -13.01
N ARG A 20 -10.59 5.08 -11.80
CA ARG A 20 -10.97 5.73 -10.54
C ARG A 20 -9.86 5.63 -9.52
N LEU A 21 -9.60 6.73 -8.81
CA LEU A 21 -8.71 6.79 -7.66
C LEU A 21 -9.53 6.77 -6.37
N PHE A 22 -9.03 6.04 -5.38
CA PHE A 22 -9.48 6.09 -3.99
C PHE A 22 -8.31 6.52 -3.14
N VAL A 23 -8.48 7.61 -2.37
CA VAL A 23 -7.41 8.27 -1.62
C VAL A 23 -7.83 8.45 -0.18
N LEU A 24 -6.94 8.09 0.73
CA LEU A 24 -7.15 8.20 2.17
C LEU A 24 -6.53 9.49 2.70
N GLU A 25 -7.34 10.24 3.46
CA GLU A 25 -6.91 11.45 4.16
C GLU A 25 -6.91 11.19 5.67
N LEU A 26 -5.73 11.07 6.24
CA LEU A 26 -5.53 10.76 7.65
C LEU A 26 -5.98 11.90 8.57
N SER A 27 -5.60 13.14 8.24
CA SER A 27 -5.90 14.32 9.10
C SER A 27 -7.38 14.66 9.22
N GLY A 28 -8.19 14.21 8.25
CA GLY A 28 -9.62 14.45 8.23
C GLY A 28 -10.46 13.20 8.45
N ASP A 29 -9.83 12.04 8.69
CA ASP A 29 -10.52 10.76 8.85
C ASP A 29 -11.48 10.45 7.68
N ARG A 30 -11.00 10.68 6.43
CA ARG A 30 -11.84 10.63 5.23
C ARG A 30 -11.25 9.70 4.17
N ILE A 31 -12.13 9.20 3.31
CA ILE A 31 -11.77 8.55 2.06
C ILE A 31 -12.45 9.27 0.91
N HIS A 32 -11.67 9.60 -0.09
CA HIS A 32 -12.12 10.27 -1.30
C HIS A 32 -12.08 9.34 -2.50
N SER A 33 -13.00 9.54 -3.42
CA SER A 33 -13.01 8.93 -4.74
C SER A 33 -12.96 10.05 -5.79
N MET A 34 -12.14 9.87 -6.85
CA MET A 34 -11.97 10.88 -7.91
C MET A 34 -11.52 10.24 -9.23
N ASN A 35 -11.64 10.97 -10.32
CA ASN A 35 -11.07 10.58 -11.61
C ASN A 35 -9.53 10.61 -11.55
N PRO A 36 -8.81 9.89 -12.46
CA PRO A 36 -7.35 9.89 -12.50
C PRO A 36 -6.70 11.25 -12.79
N ASP A 37 -7.47 12.23 -13.27
CA ASP A 37 -7.04 13.61 -13.46
C ASP A 37 -7.31 14.52 -12.26
N GLY A 38 -7.81 13.95 -11.13
CA GLY A 38 -8.18 14.69 -9.93
C GLY A 38 -9.58 15.32 -9.95
N SER A 39 -10.29 15.24 -11.07
CA SER A 39 -11.67 15.76 -11.20
C SER A 39 -12.71 14.85 -10.54
N ASP A 40 -13.95 15.29 -10.45
CA ASP A 40 -15.09 14.56 -9.85
C ASP A 40 -14.79 13.99 -8.45
N ARG A 41 -14.07 14.75 -7.63
CA ARG A 41 -13.73 14.36 -6.26
C ARG A 41 -14.97 14.32 -5.38
N LYS A 42 -15.15 13.20 -4.68
CA LYS A 42 -16.23 12.96 -3.71
C LYS A 42 -15.66 12.37 -2.43
N THR A 43 -16.08 12.86 -1.28
CA THR A 43 -15.85 12.17 -0.01
C THR A 43 -16.88 11.06 0.13
N ILE A 44 -16.42 9.83 0.16
CA ILE A 44 -17.29 8.64 0.25
C ILE A 44 -17.35 8.06 1.67
N ILE A 45 -16.32 8.28 2.49
CA ILE A 45 -16.28 7.91 3.90
C ILE A 45 -15.86 9.11 4.73
N THR A 46 -16.52 9.30 5.86
CA THR A 46 -16.13 10.20 6.96
C THR A 46 -16.02 9.39 8.25
N ASN A 47 -15.31 9.94 9.24
CA ASN A 47 -15.08 9.27 10.53
C ASN A 47 -14.40 7.89 10.37
N ALA A 48 -13.48 7.76 9.45
CA ALA A 48 -12.45 6.73 9.53
C ALA A 48 -11.57 7.01 10.77
N ARG A 49 -10.75 6.04 11.18
CA ARG A 49 -9.91 6.22 12.40
C ARG A 49 -8.44 6.18 12.00
N LEU A 50 -7.91 7.32 11.55
CA LEU A 50 -6.56 7.42 11.00
C LEU A 50 -6.33 6.40 9.87
N PRO A 51 -7.05 6.52 8.73
CA PRO A 51 -6.97 5.57 7.63
C PRO A 51 -5.59 5.59 6.97
N ASP A 52 -5.07 4.41 6.55
CA ASP A 52 -3.71 4.32 6.02
C ASP A 52 -3.60 3.50 4.74
N GLY A 53 -3.93 2.22 4.75
CA GLY A 53 -3.88 1.35 3.57
C GLY A 53 -5.24 1.18 2.93
N VAL A 54 -5.28 1.02 1.60
CA VAL A 54 -6.52 0.87 0.82
C VAL A 54 -6.37 -0.20 -0.27
N ALA A 55 -7.43 -0.97 -0.49
CA ALA A 55 -7.51 -1.92 -1.59
C ALA A 55 -8.91 -1.96 -2.18
N VAL A 56 -9.03 -2.26 -3.47
CA VAL A 56 -10.29 -2.24 -4.22
C VAL A 56 -10.55 -3.60 -4.87
N ASP A 57 -11.73 -4.12 -4.65
CA ASP A 57 -12.31 -5.25 -5.39
C ASP A 57 -13.42 -4.70 -6.31
N GLU A 58 -13.04 -4.32 -7.52
CA GLU A 58 -13.95 -3.72 -8.48
C GLU A 58 -14.99 -4.72 -8.99
N GLU A 59 -14.66 -6.01 -9.01
CA GLU A 59 -15.58 -7.06 -9.44
C GLU A 59 -16.69 -7.26 -8.41
N ALA A 60 -16.35 -7.23 -7.12
CA ALA A 60 -17.33 -7.30 -6.04
C ALA A 60 -17.95 -5.94 -5.68
N GLY A 61 -17.41 -4.84 -6.22
CA GLY A 61 -17.85 -3.48 -5.91
C GLY A 61 -17.49 -3.02 -4.49
N HIS A 62 -16.37 -3.49 -3.93
CA HIS A 62 -15.97 -3.24 -2.55
C HIS A 62 -14.66 -2.45 -2.43
N LEU A 63 -14.64 -1.56 -1.46
CA LEU A 63 -13.47 -0.85 -0.96
C LEU A 63 -13.11 -1.36 0.43
N TYR A 64 -11.83 -1.66 0.67
CA TYR A 64 -11.27 -2.06 1.95
C TYR A 64 -10.25 -1.04 2.41
N TRP A 65 -10.19 -0.75 3.71
CA TRP A 65 -9.15 0.11 4.27
C TRP A 65 -8.77 -0.29 5.68
N THR A 66 -7.54 0.07 6.04
CA THR A 66 -7.04 -0.05 7.41
C THR A 66 -7.30 1.23 8.17
N ASN A 67 -7.69 1.12 9.43
CA ASN A 67 -7.70 2.19 10.41
C ASN A 67 -6.56 1.94 11.40
N MET A 68 -5.57 2.82 11.47
CA MET A 68 -4.44 2.65 12.36
C MET A 68 -4.84 2.64 13.84
N GLY A 69 -5.88 3.40 14.20
CA GLY A 69 -6.17 3.67 15.60
C GLY A 69 -5.05 4.48 16.26
N VAL A 70 -4.95 4.43 17.56
CA VAL A 70 -3.89 5.10 18.31
C VAL A 70 -2.65 4.19 18.36
N PRO A 71 -1.48 4.58 17.88
CA PRO A 71 -0.34 3.69 17.64
C PRO A 71 0.16 2.85 18.83
N HIS A 72 -0.13 3.24 20.05
CA HIS A 72 0.27 2.49 21.27
C HIS A 72 -0.91 1.79 21.97
N LEU A 73 -2.11 1.87 21.38
CA LEU A 73 -3.29 1.13 21.82
C LEU A 73 -3.58 0.02 20.82
N ASN A 74 -3.86 -1.17 21.21
CA ASN A 74 -4.21 -2.27 20.33
C ASN A 74 -5.65 -2.11 19.80
N ASP A 75 -5.93 -0.99 19.10
CA ASP A 75 -7.25 -0.55 18.64
C ASP A 75 -7.35 -0.33 17.13
N GLY A 76 -6.39 -0.87 16.38
CA GLY A 76 -6.46 -0.90 14.93
C GLY A 76 -7.57 -1.80 14.43
N SER A 77 -8.10 -1.50 13.24
CA SER A 77 -9.19 -2.26 12.60
C SER A 77 -9.08 -2.24 11.09
N ILE A 78 -9.82 -3.12 10.41
CA ILE A 78 -9.99 -3.07 8.96
C ILE A 78 -11.48 -3.04 8.67
N GLU A 79 -11.86 -2.15 7.77
CA GLU A 79 -13.24 -1.97 7.36
C GLU A 79 -13.45 -2.17 5.86
N ARG A 80 -14.68 -2.35 5.48
CA ARG A 80 -15.14 -2.47 4.09
C ARG A 80 -16.40 -1.65 3.85
N CYS A 81 -16.56 -1.09 2.66
CA CYS A 81 -17.81 -0.53 2.16
C CYS A 81 -17.99 -0.84 0.66
N ASP A 82 -19.12 -0.47 0.10
CA ASP A 82 -19.31 -0.39 -1.35
C ASP A 82 -18.49 0.79 -1.92
N LEU A 83 -18.20 0.78 -3.23
CA LEU A 83 -17.37 1.81 -3.88
C LEU A 83 -17.95 3.24 -3.77
N ASN A 84 -19.22 3.38 -3.45
CA ASN A 84 -19.88 4.66 -3.18
C ASN A 84 -19.93 5.05 -1.70
N GLY A 85 -19.33 4.26 -0.81
CA GLY A 85 -19.30 4.46 0.64
C GLY A 85 -20.48 3.80 1.40
N GLY A 86 -21.42 3.17 0.70
CA GLY A 86 -22.55 2.46 1.31
C GLY A 86 -22.13 1.16 2.00
N ASN A 87 -23.02 0.60 2.82
CA ASN A 87 -22.88 -0.72 3.46
C ASN A 87 -21.55 -0.91 4.23
N ARG A 88 -21.08 0.18 4.89
CA ARG A 88 -19.85 0.18 5.71
C ARG A 88 -19.96 -0.84 6.85
N LYS A 89 -18.90 -1.63 7.05
CA LYS A 89 -18.79 -2.60 8.15
C LYS A 89 -17.35 -2.87 8.54
N VAL A 90 -17.13 -3.16 9.81
CA VAL A 90 -15.87 -3.67 10.34
C VAL A 90 -15.73 -5.14 9.94
N ILE A 91 -14.58 -5.53 9.35
CA ILE A 91 -14.26 -6.93 9.02
C ILE A 91 -13.17 -7.49 9.93
N ILE A 92 -12.20 -6.67 10.34
CA ILE A 92 -11.21 -7.02 11.36
C ILE A 92 -11.43 -6.05 12.53
N PRO A 93 -11.94 -6.53 13.68
CA PRO A 93 -12.20 -5.68 14.84
C PRO A 93 -10.94 -5.28 15.58
N GLU A 94 -11.07 -4.28 16.46
CA GLU A 94 -10.05 -3.86 17.40
C GLU A 94 -9.54 -5.07 18.23
N GLY A 95 -8.26 -5.04 18.61
CA GLY A 95 -7.60 -6.10 19.38
C GLY A 95 -7.00 -7.23 18.53
N VAL A 96 -7.36 -7.35 17.25
CA VAL A 96 -6.82 -8.36 16.33
C VAL A 96 -5.54 -7.88 15.66
N THR A 97 -5.52 -6.64 15.24
CA THR A 97 -4.36 -5.94 14.65
C THR A 97 -4.04 -4.70 15.45
N TYR A 98 -2.76 -4.39 15.62
CA TYR A 98 -2.32 -3.30 16.51
C TYR A 98 -2.40 -1.95 15.82
N THR A 99 -1.62 -1.77 14.75
CA THR A 99 -1.59 -0.55 13.92
C THR A 99 -1.47 -0.98 12.46
N PRO A 100 -2.57 -1.42 11.84
CA PRO A 100 -2.55 -1.86 10.46
C PRO A 100 -2.21 -0.69 9.54
N LYS A 101 -1.24 -0.93 8.65
CA LYS A 101 -0.70 0.02 7.69
C LYS A 101 -1.17 -0.33 6.28
N GLN A 102 -0.29 -0.28 5.28
CA GLN A 102 -0.63 -0.58 3.90
C GLN A 102 -1.17 -1.99 3.74
N MET A 103 -2.03 -2.17 2.75
CA MET A 103 -2.71 -3.43 2.50
C MET A 103 -2.72 -3.77 1.01
N HIS A 104 -2.81 -5.06 0.70
CA HIS A 104 -2.92 -5.60 -0.64
C HIS A 104 -4.08 -6.60 -0.72
N LEU A 105 -4.82 -6.57 -1.84
CA LEU A 105 -5.88 -7.52 -2.14
C LEU A 105 -5.40 -8.52 -3.21
N ASP A 106 -5.24 -9.76 -2.83
CA ASP A 106 -5.11 -10.87 -3.78
C ASP A 106 -6.51 -11.33 -4.22
N LYS A 107 -6.91 -10.86 -5.40
CA LYS A 107 -8.23 -11.16 -5.99
C LYS A 107 -8.39 -12.63 -6.35
N GLU A 108 -7.32 -13.30 -6.75
CA GLU A 108 -7.34 -14.71 -7.17
C GLU A 108 -7.64 -15.62 -5.97
N SER A 109 -6.93 -15.45 -4.86
CA SER A 109 -7.15 -16.24 -3.63
C SER A 109 -8.22 -15.67 -2.71
N LYS A 110 -8.78 -14.49 -3.02
CA LYS A 110 -9.75 -13.74 -2.19
C LYS A 110 -9.23 -13.52 -0.77
N LYS A 111 -8.01 -12.99 -0.68
CA LYS A 111 -7.34 -12.69 0.58
C LYS A 111 -6.94 -11.21 0.65
N LEU A 112 -7.11 -10.64 1.84
CA LEU A 112 -6.48 -9.38 2.22
C LEU A 112 -5.18 -9.67 2.95
N TYR A 113 -4.14 -8.89 2.62
CA TYR A 113 -2.84 -8.90 3.28
C TYR A 113 -2.58 -7.49 3.82
N TRP A 114 -1.97 -7.37 5.00
CA TRP A 114 -1.58 -6.08 5.56
C TRP A 114 -0.36 -6.19 6.45
N CYS A 115 0.32 -5.06 6.62
CA CYS A 115 1.36 -4.90 7.60
C CYS A 115 0.77 -4.32 8.89
N ASP A 116 1.16 -4.88 10.02
CA ASP A 116 0.77 -4.43 11.36
C ASP A 116 2.01 -3.84 12.05
N ARG A 117 2.17 -2.52 11.97
CA ARG A 117 3.42 -1.81 12.27
C ARG A 117 3.88 -2.05 13.70
N GLU A 118 3.16 -1.56 14.69
CA GLU A 118 3.47 -1.76 16.11
C GLU A 118 3.13 -3.18 16.59
N GLY A 119 2.32 -3.92 15.84
CA GLY A 119 2.14 -5.35 16.01
C GLY A 119 3.35 -6.16 15.57
N MET A 120 4.26 -5.55 14.78
CA MET A 120 5.48 -6.18 14.26
C MET A 120 5.17 -7.45 13.46
N ARG A 121 4.15 -7.39 12.59
CA ARG A 121 3.63 -8.56 11.87
C ARG A 121 3.30 -8.23 10.42
N VAL A 122 3.36 -9.25 9.57
CA VAL A 122 2.65 -9.31 8.29
C VAL A 122 1.51 -10.29 8.46
N MET A 123 0.31 -9.89 8.08
CA MET A 123 -0.92 -10.64 8.34
C MET A 123 -1.76 -10.81 7.07
N ARG A 124 -2.65 -11.80 7.08
CA ARG A 124 -3.69 -11.97 6.05
C ARG A 124 -5.00 -12.49 6.64
N ALA A 125 -6.08 -12.32 5.89
CA ALA A 125 -7.41 -12.88 6.22
C ALA A 125 -8.23 -13.12 4.94
N ASN A 126 -9.36 -13.79 5.08
CA ASN A 126 -10.40 -13.79 4.05
C ASN A 126 -11.02 -12.38 3.91
N LEU A 127 -11.70 -12.12 2.78
CA LEU A 127 -12.34 -10.81 2.52
C LEU A 127 -13.50 -10.49 3.48
N ASP A 128 -14.01 -11.46 4.19
CA ASP A 128 -15.01 -11.29 5.24
C ASP A 128 -14.42 -11.09 6.64
N GLY A 129 -13.08 -11.11 6.74
CA GLY A 129 -12.33 -11.00 7.99
C GLY A 129 -12.12 -12.33 8.74
N SER A 130 -12.63 -13.43 8.24
CA SER A 130 -12.38 -14.76 8.82
C SER A 130 -10.97 -15.27 8.51
N ALA A 131 -10.55 -16.34 9.21
CA ALA A 131 -9.26 -17.00 8.99
C ALA A 131 -8.07 -16.02 9.02
N VAL A 132 -8.00 -15.18 10.06
CA VAL A 132 -6.85 -14.30 10.30
C VAL A 132 -5.61 -15.12 10.60
N GLU A 133 -4.53 -14.84 9.87
CA GLU A 133 -3.24 -15.52 10.01
C GLU A 133 -2.10 -14.51 10.10
N THR A 134 -1.10 -14.80 10.93
CA THR A 134 0.18 -14.10 10.90
C THR A 134 1.13 -14.84 9.98
N LEU A 135 1.71 -14.14 8.98
CA LEU A 135 2.67 -14.69 8.02
C LEU A 135 4.12 -14.46 8.44
N VAL A 136 4.40 -13.32 9.06
CA VAL A 136 5.71 -12.95 9.62
C VAL A 136 5.49 -12.29 10.96
N GLU A 137 6.30 -12.64 11.95
CA GLU A 137 6.37 -11.96 13.25
C GLU A 137 7.82 -11.54 13.50
N THR A 138 8.10 -10.24 13.43
CA THR A 138 9.44 -9.66 13.59
C THR A 138 9.80 -9.37 15.05
N GLY A 139 8.80 -9.41 15.94
CA GLY A 139 8.98 -9.20 17.37
C GLY A 139 7.68 -9.31 18.14
N ARG A 140 7.78 -9.36 19.47
CA ARG A 140 6.63 -9.47 20.36
C ARG A 140 6.86 -8.71 21.67
N GLY A 141 5.82 -8.03 22.14
CA GLY A 141 5.78 -7.36 23.46
C GLY A 141 6.36 -5.94 23.43
N ASP A 142 6.02 -5.15 24.46
CA ASP A 142 6.22 -3.70 24.49
C ASP A 142 7.69 -3.27 24.44
N LYS A 143 8.58 -4.03 25.07
CA LYS A 143 10.02 -3.73 25.05
C LYS A 143 10.62 -3.81 23.65
N VAL A 144 10.13 -4.76 22.84
CA VAL A 144 10.61 -4.99 21.47
C VAL A 144 9.93 -4.02 20.49
N ARG A 145 8.70 -3.58 20.80
CA ARG A 145 7.92 -2.65 19.99
C ARG A 145 8.61 -1.29 19.78
N ALA A 146 9.46 -0.87 20.72
CA ALA A 146 10.25 0.35 20.56
C ALA A 146 11.32 0.26 19.46
N ASP A 147 11.69 -0.96 19.02
CA ASP A 147 12.64 -1.17 17.93
C ASP A 147 11.95 -1.00 16.57
N GLN A 148 12.07 0.20 16.00
CA GLN A 148 11.44 0.57 14.73
C GLN A 148 11.99 -0.23 13.54
N THR A 149 13.14 -0.88 13.65
CA THR A 149 13.67 -1.77 12.60
C THR A 149 12.80 -3.02 12.38
N ARG A 150 11.86 -3.29 13.28
CA ARG A 150 10.91 -4.41 13.24
C ARG A 150 9.53 -4.04 12.69
N TRP A 151 9.31 -2.76 12.41
CA TRP A 151 8.01 -2.24 11.99
C TRP A 151 7.73 -2.53 10.52
N CYS A 152 6.77 -3.41 10.27
CA CYS A 152 6.28 -3.72 8.93
C CYS A 152 5.28 -2.66 8.46
N VAL A 153 5.41 -2.14 7.22
CA VAL A 153 4.60 -1.02 6.76
C VAL A 153 3.90 -1.29 5.42
N GLY A 154 4.63 -1.51 4.34
CA GLY A 154 4.08 -1.75 3.01
C GLY A 154 4.00 -3.23 2.66
N ILE A 155 3.10 -3.62 1.77
CA ILE A 155 2.92 -5.00 1.34
C ILE A 155 2.40 -5.10 -0.09
N THR A 156 2.97 -6.00 -0.88
CA THR A 156 2.39 -6.47 -2.15
C THR A 156 2.56 -7.98 -2.33
N VAL A 157 1.76 -8.58 -3.21
CA VAL A 157 1.69 -10.04 -3.38
C VAL A 157 1.86 -10.43 -4.84
N ASP A 158 2.61 -11.49 -5.08
CA ASP A 158 2.64 -12.21 -6.36
C ASP A 158 1.90 -13.55 -6.20
N PRO A 159 0.62 -13.62 -6.55
CA PRO A 159 -0.16 -14.84 -6.37
C PRO A 159 0.36 -15.98 -7.26
N LYS A 160 0.88 -15.68 -8.46
CA LYS A 160 1.37 -16.70 -9.40
C LYS A 160 2.63 -17.41 -8.89
N ARG A 161 3.55 -16.67 -8.25
CA ARG A 161 4.74 -17.24 -7.63
C ARG A 161 4.53 -17.64 -6.19
N ARG A 162 3.35 -17.36 -5.64
CA ARG A 162 3.01 -17.57 -4.23
C ARG A 162 4.02 -16.91 -3.30
N GLN A 163 4.34 -15.64 -3.57
CA GLN A 163 5.27 -14.81 -2.81
C GLN A 163 4.61 -13.51 -2.37
N PHE A 164 5.07 -12.96 -1.26
CA PHE A 164 4.72 -11.61 -0.84
C PHE A 164 5.99 -10.84 -0.49
N TYR A 165 5.87 -9.51 -0.58
CA TYR A 165 6.95 -8.56 -0.39
C TYR A 165 6.48 -7.54 0.63
N TRP A 166 7.36 -7.13 1.56
CA TRP A 166 7.02 -6.11 2.54
C TRP A 166 8.19 -5.22 2.88
N THR A 167 7.88 -4.01 3.39
CA THR A 167 8.86 -3.06 3.88
C THR A 167 8.97 -3.14 5.40
N GLN A 168 10.19 -2.92 5.91
CA GLN A 168 10.44 -2.50 7.28
C GLN A 168 11.14 -1.14 7.22
N LYS A 169 10.43 -0.10 7.68
CA LYS A 169 10.87 1.27 7.43
C LYS A 169 12.15 1.68 8.18
N GLY A 170 12.41 1.07 9.33
CA GLY A 170 13.46 1.52 10.24
C GLY A 170 13.09 2.79 11.02
N PRO A 171 14.04 3.34 11.80
CA PRO A 171 13.88 4.65 12.43
C PRO A 171 13.78 5.77 11.40
N ASP A 172 13.13 6.87 11.76
CA ASP A 172 12.99 8.03 10.90
C ASP A 172 14.37 8.51 10.46
N ASN A 173 14.57 8.61 9.13
CA ASN A 173 15.84 8.94 8.48
C ASN A 173 17.05 8.09 8.91
N GLY A 174 16.80 6.90 9.47
CA GLY A 174 17.83 6.04 10.05
C GLY A 174 18.70 5.30 9.04
N GLY A 175 18.32 5.23 7.77
CA GLY A 175 19.04 4.48 6.75
C GLY A 175 19.08 2.97 7.04
N GLN A 176 18.11 2.45 7.78
CA GLN A 176 17.99 1.05 8.19
C GLN A 176 16.74 0.38 7.59
N GLY A 177 16.12 1.06 6.62
CA GLY A 177 14.97 0.56 5.89
C GLY A 177 15.34 -0.65 5.02
N ARG A 178 14.43 -1.60 4.91
CA ARG A 178 14.61 -2.85 4.17
C ARG A 178 13.36 -3.26 3.43
N ILE A 179 13.56 -3.98 2.33
CA ILE A 179 12.48 -4.67 1.61
C ILE A 179 12.79 -6.16 1.60
N PHE A 180 11.80 -6.95 1.91
CA PHE A 180 11.88 -8.40 2.05
C PHE A 180 10.96 -9.12 1.10
N ARG A 181 11.24 -10.40 0.88
CA ARG A 181 10.39 -11.38 0.21
C ARG A 181 10.31 -12.66 1.03
N ALA A 182 9.15 -13.33 0.99
CA ALA A 182 8.97 -14.70 1.48
C ALA A 182 7.89 -15.42 0.67
N ASN A 183 7.81 -16.75 0.79
CA ASN A 183 6.73 -17.52 0.20
C ASN A 183 5.43 -17.34 1.00
N ILE A 184 4.27 -17.43 0.36
CA ILE A 184 2.97 -17.38 1.05
C ILE A 184 2.83 -18.59 1.99
N ASP A 185 3.30 -19.75 1.55
CA ASP A 185 3.28 -20.98 2.35
C ASP A 185 4.50 -21.04 3.26
N PHE A 186 4.30 -21.53 4.47
CA PHE A 186 5.41 -21.75 5.40
C PHE A 186 6.30 -22.89 4.97
N PRO A 187 7.63 -22.79 5.13
CA PRO A 187 8.50 -23.95 5.10
C PRO A 187 8.03 -24.98 6.16
N LYS A 188 8.22 -26.26 5.84
CA LYS A 188 7.70 -27.35 6.67
C LYS A 188 8.22 -27.28 8.11
N GLY A 189 7.29 -27.19 9.06
CA GLY A 189 7.59 -27.17 10.51
C GLY A 189 8.00 -25.80 11.05
N GLU A 190 7.92 -24.75 10.22
CA GLU A 190 8.24 -23.39 10.63
C GLU A 190 7.00 -22.61 11.01
N SER A 191 7.18 -21.46 11.64
CA SER A 191 6.15 -20.56 12.15
C SER A 191 6.50 -19.09 11.86
N PRO A 192 5.60 -18.14 12.02
CA PRO A 192 5.81 -16.73 11.66
C PRO A 192 7.09 -16.09 12.20
N ASN A 193 7.60 -16.54 13.33
CA ASN A 193 8.76 -15.97 14.02
C ASN A 193 10.10 -16.68 13.74
N ASN A 194 10.10 -17.75 12.96
CA ASN A 194 11.31 -18.52 12.65
C ASN A 194 11.40 -19.00 11.21
N ARG A 195 10.86 -18.22 10.27
CA ARG A 195 10.88 -18.53 8.83
C ARG A 195 12.29 -18.46 8.25
N SER A 196 12.73 -19.54 7.63
CA SER A 196 14.03 -19.63 6.93
C SER A 196 14.00 -19.11 5.49
N ASP A 197 12.80 -18.89 4.92
CA ASP A 197 12.60 -18.45 3.54
C ASP A 197 12.50 -16.92 3.38
N ILE A 198 12.73 -16.17 4.46
CA ILE A 198 12.79 -14.70 4.38
C ILE A 198 14.08 -14.27 3.71
N GLU A 199 13.94 -13.55 2.61
CA GLU A 199 15.05 -12.97 1.85
C GLU A 199 15.02 -11.46 1.92
N VAL A 200 16.18 -10.83 2.18
CA VAL A 200 16.37 -9.38 2.08
C VAL A 200 16.66 -9.03 0.64
N LEU A 201 15.77 -8.29 -0.02
CA LEU A 201 15.96 -7.82 -1.40
C LEU A 201 16.76 -6.52 -1.44
N PHE A 202 16.44 -5.59 -0.56
CA PHE A 202 17.11 -4.29 -0.45
C PHE A 202 17.32 -3.95 1.02
N ASP A 203 18.47 -3.36 1.32
CA ASP A 203 18.89 -2.96 2.67
C ASP A 203 19.51 -1.55 2.64
N GLY A 204 19.58 -0.91 3.78
CA GLY A 204 20.15 0.43 3.91
C GLY A 204 19.33 1.51 3.18
N LEU A 205 18.03 1.30 3.00
CA LEU A 205 17.11 2.29 2.45
C LEU A 205 16.84 3.38 3.49
N PRO A 206 16.56 4.64 3.08
CA PRO A 206 16.23 5.71 4.01
C PRO A 206 15.03 5.37 4.89
N GLU A 207 13.85 5.25 4.31
CA GLU A 207 12.61 4.94 5.02
C GLU A 207 11.52 4.45 4.04
N PRO A 208 11.59 3.20 3.53
CA PRO A 208 10.64 2.68 2.55
C PRO A 208 9.26 2.48 3.20
N ILE A 209 8.21 2.92 2.52
CA ILE A 209 6.84 2.89 3.03
C ILE A 209 5.99 1.89 2.24
N ASP A 210 5.32 2.32 1.20
CA ASP A 210 4.42 1.49 0.41
C ASP A 210 5.12 0.89 -0.80
N LEU A 211 4.61 -0.23 -1.31
CA LEU A 211 5.20 -0.88 -2.47
C LEU A 211 4.17 -1.59 -3.34
N GLU A 212 4.41 -1.54 -4.65
CA GLU A 212 3.60 -2.18 -5.67
C GLU A 212 4.46 -2.97 -6.65
N LEU A 213 3.98 -4.10 -7.11
CA LEU A 213 4.67 -4.98 -8.05
C LEU A 213 3.99 -5.00 -9.41
N ASP A 214 4.70 -4.57 -10.44
CA ASP A 214 4.31 -4.93 -11.81
C ASP A 214 4.58 -6.42 -12.02
N LEU A 215 3.51 -7.20 -11.98
CA LEU A 215 3.56 -8.67 -12.13
C LEU A 215 4.05 -9.12 -13.50
N LYS A 216 3.94 -8.28 -14.53
CA LYS A 216 4.34 -8.60 -15.91
C LYS A 216 5.85 -8.45 -16.12
N THR A 217 6.40 -7.31 -15.69
CA THR A 217 7.82 -6.99 -15.87
C THR A 217 8.68 -7.38 -14.67
N ARG A 218 8.06 -7.71 -13.53
CA ARG A 218 8.75 -8.06 -12.28
C ARG A 218 9.57 -6.90 -11.73
N VAL A 219 9.06 -5.70 -11.93
CA VAL A 219 9.61 -4.47 -11.36
C VAL A 219 8.81 -4.11 -10.12
N LEU A 220 9.51 -3.99 -9.01
CA LEU A 220 8.96 -3.50 -7.74
C LEU A 220 9.13 -1.99 -7.70
N TYR A 221 8.07 -1.28 -7.33
CA TYR A 221 8.04 0.16 -7.09
C TYR A 221 7.79 0.39 -5.61
N TRP A 222 8.39 1.44 -5.03
CA TRP A 222 8.11 1.83 -3.64
C TRP A 222 8.32 3.31 -3.41
N THR A 223 7.58 3.86 -2.46
CA THR A 223 7.80 5.19 -1.91
C THR A 223 8.84 5.12 -0.79
N ASP A 224 9.68 6.12 -0.73
CA ASP A 224 10.61 6.32 0.37
C ASP A 224 10.41 7.72 0.95
N ARG A 225 10.05 7.81 2.22
CA ARG A 225 9.74 9.10 2.87
C ARG A 225 10.91 9.72 3.62
N GLY A 226 12.06 9.05 3.68
CA GLY A 226 13.25 9.60 4.32
C GLY A 226 13.75 10.89 3.66
N ASP A 227 14.83 11.44 4.19
CA ASP A 227 15.39 12.70 3.68
C ASP A 227 16.09 12.55 2.31
N PRO A 228 16.04 13.61 1.48
CA PRO A 228 16.84 13.68 0.24
C PRO A 228 18.33 13.48 0.50
N PRO A 229 19.12 13.01 -0.49
CA PRO A 229 18.70 12.79 -1.89
C PRO A 229 18.10 11.42 -2.19
N ARG A 230 18.10 10.47 -1.24
CA ARG A 230 17.63 9.10 -1.47
C ARG A 230 16.20 8.87 -0.98
N GLY A 231 15.70 9.72 -0.10
CA GLY A 231 14.32 9.75 0.38
C GLY A 231 13.51 10.87 -0.26
N ASN A 232 12.23 10.95 0.10
CA ASN A 232 11.22 11.76 -0.56
C ASN A 232 11.11 11.44 -2.06
N THR A 233 11.09 10.13 -2.38
CA THR A 233 11.23 9.59 -3.74
C THR A 233 10.26 8.45 -4.01
N VAL A 234 10.02 8.19 -5.32
CA VAL A 234 9.59 6.88 -5.78
C VAL A 234 10.79 6.18 -6.39
N ASN A 235 10.97 4.94 -6.02
CA ASN A 235 12.05 4.08 -6.47
C ASN A 235 11.48 2.87 -7.21
N ARG A 236 12.29 2.28 -8.10
CA ARG A 236 11.97 0.99 -8.72
C ARG A 236 13.20 0.12 -8.88
N ALA A 237 12.99 -1.19 -8.89
CA ALA A 237 14.04 -2.15 -9.22
C ALA A 237 13.43 -3.48 -9.72
N SER A 238 14.16 -4.18 -10.60
CA SER A 238 13.83 -5.57 -10.93
C SER A 238 14.13 -6.46 -9.73
N ILE A 239 13.19 -7.35 -9.40
CA ILE A 239 13.35 -8.30 -8.29
C ILE A 239 13.82 -9.69 -8.73
N ASP A 240 13.94 -9.94 -10.03
CA ASP A 240 14.41 -11.20 -10.62
C ASP A 240 15.84 -11.11 -11.15
N ALA A 241 16.34 -9.92 -11.41
CA ALA A 241 17.73 -9.70 -11.78
C ALA A 241 18.65 -9.78 -10.54
N LYS A 242 19.95 -10.00 -10.77
CA LYS A 242 20.94 -9.78 -9.70
C LYS A 242 20.70 -8.38 -9.10
N PRO A 243 20.81 -8.22 -7.77
CA PRO A 243 20.50 -6.95 -7.12
C PRO A 243 21.19 -5.79 -7.85
N GLN A 244 20.41 -4.98 -8.52
CA GLN A 244 20.86 -3.70 -9.06
C GLN A 244 20.50 -2.62 -8.03
N ALA A 245 21.28 -1.55 -7.99
CA ALA A 245 20.91 -0.39 -7.18
C ALA A 245 19.50 0.10 -7.60
N PRO A 246 18.64 0.45 -6.66
CA PRO A 246 17.35 1.03 -6.97
C PRO A 246 17.47 2.26 -7.86
N GLN A 247 16.59 2.37 -8.84
CA GLN A 247 16.47 3.57 -9.67
C GLN A 247 15.44 4.50 -9.04
N ILE A 248 15.84 5.74 -8.75
CA ILE A 248 14.90 6.80 -8.37
C ILE A 248 14.19 7.27 -9.65
N VAL A 249 12.87 7.29 -9.65
CA VAL A 249 12.04 7.69 -10.80
C VAL A 249 11.22 8.96 -10.53
N VAL A 250 10.86 9.24 -9.28
CA VAL A 250 10.24 10.51 -8.86
C VAL A 250 11.02 11.06 -7.67
N THR A 251 11.20 12.37 -7.63
CA THR A 251 11.86 13.09 -6.53
C THR A 251 10.93 14.19 -6.01
N HIS A 252 11.37 14.90 -4.96
CA HIS A 252 10.66 16.07 -4.42
C HIS A 252 9.30 15.80 -3.79
N LEU A 253 8.99 14.53 -3.42
CA LEU A 253 7.87 14.25 -2.57
C LEU A 253 8.08 14.91 -1.20
N MET A 254 6.99 15.12 -0.47
CA MET A 254 7.04 15.61 0.91
C MET A 254 6.49 14.54 1.84
N GLU A 255 7.37 13.60 2.22
CA GLU A 255 7.05 12.34 2.89
C GLU A 255 6.13 11.45 2.01
N GLY A 256 6.69 10.84 0.96
CA GLY A 256 5.96 9.94 0.06
C GLY A 256 5.39 8.74 0.82
N ILE A 257 4.07 8.49 0.68
CA ILE A 257 3.37 7.44 1.43
C ILE A 257 2.80 6.37 0.48
N GLY A 258 1.68 6.62 -0.16
CA GLY A 258 0.98 5.62 -0.97
C GLY A 258 1.44 5.61 -2.42
N ILE A 259 1.41 4.43 -3.05
CA ILE A 259 1.65 4.27 -4.48
C ILE A 259 0.64 3.29 -5.07
N SER A 260 0.16 3.57 -6.27
CA SER A 260 -0.67 2.63 -7.05
C SER A 260 -0.29 2.67 -8.52
N LEU A 261 -0.27 1.50 -9.17
CA LEU A 261 0.13 1.35 -10.57
C LEU A 261 -1.07 1.11 -11.47
N ASP A 262 -1.12 1.84 -12.59
CA ASP A 262 -1.93 1.54 -13.77
C ASP A 262 -0.99 1.05 -14.88
N VAL A 263 -0.57 -0.20 -14.75
CA VAL A 263 0.40 -0.83 -15.67
C VAL A 263 -0.10 -0.84 -17.13
N PRO A 264 -1.39 -1.12 -17.44
CA PRO A 264 -1.89 -1.08 -18.81
C PRO A 264 -1.74 0.28 -19.51
N HIS A 265 -1.80 1.38 -18.77
CA HIS A 265 -1.71 2.74 -19.31
C HIS A 265 -0.36 3.42 -19.02
N ASP A 266 0.63 2.64 -18.55
CA ASP A 266 1.98 3.14 -18.22
C ASP A 266 1.95 4.33 -17.24
N ARG A 267 1.14 4.22 -16.17
CA ARG A 267 0.95 5.27 -15.17
C ARG A 267 1.13 4.77 -13.75
N MET A 268 1.59 5.65 -12.88
CA MET A 268 1.54 5.50 -11.43
C MET A 268 0.90 6.72 -10.79
N PHE A 269 0.31 6.52 -9.62
CA PHE A 269 -0.26 7.56 -8.77
C PHE A 269 0.38 7.47 -7.39
N VAL A 270 0.75 8.62 -6.83
CA VAL A 270 1.50 8.71 -5.58
C VAL A 270 0.88 9.76 -4.69
N THR A 271 0.81 9.48 -3.40
CA THR A 271 0.43 10.43 -2.37
C THR A 271 1.61 10.77 -1.48
N ASP A 272 1.61 12.00 -0.95
CA ASP A 272 2.54 12.39 0.10
C ASP A 272 1.81 12.93 1.34
N PHE A 273 2.54 12.98 2.44
CA PHE A 273 1.97 13.39 3.73
C PHE A 273 1.68 14.90 3.82
N ALA A 274 2.27 15.72 2.93
CA ALA A 274 1.92 17.14 2.78
C ALA A 274 0.63 17.38 2.00
N GLY A 275 0.01 16.31 1.48
CA GLY A 275 -1.32 16.39 0.87
C GLY A 275 -1.32 16.55 -0.63
N SER A 276 -0.26 16.14 -1.30
CA SER A 276 -0.20 16.14 -2.76
C SER A 276 -0.56 14.77 -3.34
N ILE A 277 -1.15 14.79 -4.54
CA ILE A 277 -1.36 13.62 -5.38
C ILE A 277 -0.62 13.85 -6.69
N TYR A 278 0.30 12.97 -7.00
CA TYR A 278 1.08 12.99 -8.24
C TYR A 278 0.65 11.87 -9.18
N SER A 279 0.78 12.13 -10.48
CA SER A 279 0.70 11.12 -11.52
C SER A 279 1.95 11.21 -12.38
N ALA A 280 2.57 10.09 -12.68
CA ALA A 280 3.73 10.00 -13.57
C ALA A 280 3.66 8.73 -14.42
N LYS A 281 4.45 8.64 -15.50
CA LYS A 281 4.69 7.35 -16.14
C LYS A 281 5.48 6.42 -15.22
N LEU A 282 5.45 5.12 -15.51
CA LEU A 282 6.19 4.12 -14.72
C LEU A 282 7.71 4.31 -14.76
N ASP A 283 8.23 5.07 -15.74
CA ASP A 283 9.64 5.46 -15.79
C ASP A 283 9.95 6.79 -15.08
N GLY A 284 8.93 7.45 -14.50
CA GLY A 284 9.01 8.75 -13.84
C GLY A 284 8.82 9.95 -14.75
N SER A 285 8.76 9.75 -16.06
CA SER A 285 8.50 10.86 -17.00
C SER A 285 7.03 11.32 -16.96
N GLU A 286 6.73 12.45 -17.59
CA GLU A 286 5.39 13.05 -17.63
C GLU A 286 4.74 13.13 -16.22
N GLU A 287 5.52 13.62 -15.26
CA GLU A 287 5.04 13.88 -13.92
C GLU A 287 4.10 15.09 -13.88
N PHE A 288 2.97 14.92 -13.21
CA PHE A 288 1.98 15.97 -12.96
C PHE A 288 1.56 15.94 -11.51
N ASN A 289 1.44 17.12 -10.91
CA ASN A 289 0.77 17.24 -9.62
C ASN A 289 -0.72 17.44 -9.87
N LEU A 290 -1.54 16.47 -9.49
CA LEU A 290 -2.99 16.49 -9.68
C LEU A 290 -3.70 17.37 -8.66
N LEU A 291 -3.29 17.29 -7.40
CA LEU A 291 -3.86 18.03 -6.27
C LEU A 291 -2.76 18.39 -5.26
N PHE A 292 -2.98 19.50 -4.53
CA PHE A 292 -2.09 20.01 -3.49
C PHE A 292 -2.84 20.23 -2.18
N ALA A 293 -2.13 20.14 -1.06
CA ALA A 293 -2.59 20.56 0.27
C ALA A 293 -3.97 20.00 0.65
N GLN A 294 -4.18 18.71 0.39
CA GLN A 294 -5.45 18.03 0.63
C GLN A 294 -5.55 17.37 2.02
N GLY A 295 -4.79 17.85 3.00
CA GLY A 295 -4.61 17.20 4.31
C GLY A 295 -3.44 16.21 4.28
N ASN A 296 -3.26 15.41 5.33
CA ASN A 296 -2.23 14.38 5.33
C ASN A 296 -2.73 13.15 4.57
N LEU A 297 -2.21 12.93 3.37
CA LEU A 297 -2.62 11.78 2.55
C LEU A 297 -1.79 10.55 2.88
N THR A 298 -2.43 9.37 2.76
CA THR A 298 -1.81 8.07 3.03
C THR A 298 -2.02 7.14 1.84
N GLY A 299 -2.78 6.06 1.96
CA GLY A 299 -2.99 5.09 0.89
C GLY A 299 -3.71 5.68 -0.33
N ILE A 300 -3.37 5.14 -1.49
CA ILE A 300 -4.03 5.41 -2.77
C ILE A 300 -4.23 4.11 -3.52
N ALA A 301 -5.38 3.94 -4.18
CA ALA A 301 -5.63 2.82 -5.06
C ALA A 301 -6.25 3.31 -6.37
N TYR A 302 -5.75 2.80 -7.49
CA TYR A 302 -6.32 2.96 -8.82
C TYR A 302 -7.05 1.70 -9.24
N THR A 303 -8.19 1.84 -9.87
CA THR A 303 -8.89 0.73 -10.51
C THR A 303 -9.78 1.24 -11.66
N GLU A 304 -10.15 0.35 -12.58
CA GLU A 304 -11.18 0.61 -13.59
C GLU A 304 -12.52 0.05 -13.10
N ILE A 305 -13.55 0.91 -13.05
CA ILE A 305 -14.91 0.58 -12.61
C ILE A 305 -15.96 0.86 -13.68
#